data_a92cbf7be7b44c0e0b429d4a83cdf49d
#
_entry.id   a92cbf7be7b44c0e0b429d4a83cdf49d
#
_cell.length_a   1.000
_cell.length_b   1.000
_cell.length_c   1.000
_cell.angle_alpha   90.00
_cell.angle_beta   90.00
_cell.angle_gamma   90.00
#
_symmetry.space_group_name_H-M   'P 1'
#
loop_
_entity.id
_entity.type
_entity.pdbx_description
1 polymer ?
#
loop_
_entity_poly.entity_id
_entity_poly.type
_entity_poly.pdbx_seq_one_letter_code
_entity_poly.pdbx_strand_id
1 'polypeptide(L)'
;MDGFSRRCLTTILTMLCLEVLPSALMAAEPDRDVLADRVAKLSRGTQWKPISAVPINFLTHHPQGMVKIGDTLFVSSVEIQQPTKRFPQPVDGYDRDTGAGVGHLFKIDMKGNLIADITLGEGTIYHPGGIDYDGKYIWVPVAEYRPNSRSIIYRVDPETMKAEEMFRFADHVGGVVHNTEDKSLHGVSWGSRRFYRWSLDASGKPTNASEAPEKLRALNTSHYLDYQDCKYVGKSRMLCSGVTEMRVTPDAAPFRLGGLDLVSLADGRPLFQTPVLLWAASGMDMTHNPVWMEASDAGIRGYFMPEDDKSTLYIYETEVK
;
A
#
# COMPACT_ATOMS: atom_id res chain seq x y z
N MET A 1 -24.18 -59.49 -65.96
CA MET A 1 -24.69 -60.08 -64.70
C MET A 1 -24.05 -59.31 -63.57
N ASP A 2 -24.85 -58.60 -62.95
CA ASP A 2 -24.64 -57.41 -62.14
C ASP A 2 -24.03 -57.71 -60.76
N GLY A 3 -22.99 -56.93 -60.38
CA GLY A 3 -22.41 -56.98 -59.07
C GLY A 3 -22.49 -55.57 -58.42
N PHE A 4 -23.46 -55.40 -57.54
CA PHE A 4 -23.68 -54.18 -56.79
C PHE A 4 -22.62 -53.98 -55.69
N SER A 5 -21.81 -52.96 -55.82
CA SER A 5 -20.90 -52.49 -54.75
C SER A 5 -21.61 -51.57 -53.78
N ARG A 6 -21.78 -51.98 -52.52
CA ARG A 6 -22.30 -51.14 -51.42
C ARG A 6 -21.13 -50.33 -50.86
N ARG A 7 -21.15 -49.00 -51.02
CA ARG A 7 -20.26 -48.09 -50.31
C ARG A 7 -20.87 -47.77 -48.91
N CYS A 8 -20.13 -48.15 -47.89
CA CYS A 8 -20.41 -47.80 -46.51
C CYS A 8 -19.92 -46.35 -46.25
N LEU A 9 -20.85 -45.45 -46.03
CA LEU A 9 -20.50 -44.07 -45.58
C LEU A 9 -20.34 -44.09 -44.06
N THR A 10 -19.10 -43.88 -43.57
CA THR A 10 -18.81 -43.73 -42.14
C THR A 10 -18.91 -42.22 -41.82
N THR A 11 -19.95 -41.83 -41.13
CA THR A 11 -20.14 -40.48 -40.64
C THR A 11 -19.31 -40.33 -39.34
N ILE A 12 -18.25 -39.54 -39.39
CA ILE A 12 -17.48 -39.16 -38.21
C ILE A 12 -18.18 -37.99 -37.56
N LEU A 13 -18.79 -38.22 -36.39
CA LEU A 13 -19.38 -37.21 -35.54
C LEU A 13 -18.27 -36.55 -34.69
N THR A 14 -17.77 -35.40 -35.09
CA THR A 14 -16.81 -34.61 -34.33
C THR A 14 -17.53 -33.94 -33.18
N MET A 15 -17.34 -34.45 -31.96
CA MET A 15 -17.84 -33.87 -30.72
C MET A 15 -16.96 -32.67 -30.35
N LEU A 16 -17.46 -31.46 -30.55
CA LEU A 16 -16.82 -30.21 -30.12
C LEU A 16 -16.99 -30.11 -28.60
N CYS A 17 -15.95 -30.42 -27.82
CA CYS A 17 -15.90 -30.08 -26.42
C CYS A 17 -15.72 -28.56 -26.28
N LEU A 18 -16.77 -27.86 -25.90
CA LEU A 18 -16.69 -26.48 -25.43
C LEU A 18 -16.03 -26.49 -24.05
N GLU A 19 -14.74 -26.19 -23.98
CA GLU A 19 -14.10 -25.90 -22.70
C GLU A 19 -14.67 -24.57 -22.17
N VAL A 20 -15.55 -24.66 -21.19
CA VAL A 20 -15.99 -23.50 -20.40
C VAL A 20 -14.83 -23.15 -19.47
N LEU A 21 -13.99 -22.21 -19.88
CA LEU A 21 -13.02 -21.59 -19.00
C LEU A 21 -13.80 -20.93 -17.83
N PRO A 22 -13.43 -21.21 -16.56
CA PRO A 22 -14.03 -20.50 -15.44
C PRO A 22 -13.71 -19.01 -15.60
N SER A 23 -14.74 -18.20 -15.77
CA SER A 23 -14.62 -16.74 -15.64
C SER A 23 -14.12 -16.48 -14.22
N ALA A 24 -12.86 -16.11 -14.09
CA ALA A 24 -12.37 -15.55 -12.83
C ALA A 24 -13.29 -14.39 -12.46
N LEU A 25 -14.00 -14.54 -11.35
CA LEU A 25 -14.78 -13.47 -10.77
C LEU A 25 -13.74 -12.37 -10.40
N MET A 26 -13.56 -11.40 -11.29
CA MET A 26 -12.81 -10.19 -10.97
C MET A 26 -13.54 -9.57 -9.78
N ALA A 27 -12.89 -9.56 -8.62
CA ALA A 27 -13.41 -8.82 -7.47
C ALA A 27 -13.70 -7.40 -7.97
N ALA A 28 -14.94 -6.94 -7.78
CA ALA A 28 -15.31 -5.58 -8.16
C ALA A 28 -14.32 -4.63 -7.53
N GLU A 29 -13.66 -3.80 -8.34
CA GLU A 29 -12.80 -2.73 -7.84
C GLU A 29 -13.62 -1.92 -6.82
N PRO A 30 -13.09 -1.65 -5.61
CA PRO A 30 -13.80 -0.78 -4.68
C PRO A 30 -14.10 0.52 -5.41
N ASP A 31 -15.30 1.06 -5.19
CA ASP A 31 -15.70 2.33 -5.79
C ASP A 31 -14.87 3.45 -5.15
N ARG A 32 -13.68 3.67 -5.73
CA ARG A 32 -12.63 4.56 -5.23
C ARG A 32 -13.11 6.00 -5.14
N ASP A 33 -13.92 6.41 -6.10
CA ASP A 33 -14.48 7.76 -6.14
C ASP A 33 -15.47 7.97 -5.00
N VAL A 34 -16.35 6.98 -4.74
CA VAL A 34 -17.29 7.05 -3.62
C VAL A 34 -16.55 7.09 -2.29
N LEU A 35 -15.48 6.31 -2.14
CA LEU A 35 -14.66 6.36 -0.94
C LEU A 35 -14.08 7.76 -0.71
N ALA A 36 -13.45 8.36 -1.72
CA ALA A 36 -12.84 9.68 -1.60
C ALA A 36 -13.89 10.78 -1.30
N ASP A 37 -15.05 10.71 -1.95
CA ASP A 37 -16.14 11.66 -1.72
C ASP A 37 -16.77 11.53 -0.31
N ARG A 38 -16.77 10.32 0.26
CA ARG A 38 -17.17 10.06 1.65
C ARG A 38 -16.10 10.51 2.63
N VAL A 39 -14.84 10.25 2.37
CA VAL A 39 -13.73 10.73 3.22
C VAL A 39 -13.77 12.24 3.35
N ALA A 40 -14.06 12.97 2.28
CA ALA A 40 -14.19 14.43 2.30
C ALA A 40 -15.36 14.96 3.17
N LYS A 41 -16.23 14.09 3.64
CA LYS A 41 -17.33 14.43 4.58
C LYS A 41 -17.03 14.06 6.03
N LEU A 42 -15.91 13.40 6.30
CA LEU A 42 -15.48 13.10 7.67
C LEU A 42 -15.19 14.40 8.43
N SER A 43 -15.23 14.33 9.74
CA SER A 43 -14.86 15.42 10.62
C SER A 43 -14.24 14.87 11.90
N ARG A 44 -13.65 15.74 12.72
CA ARG A 44 -13.18 15.35 14.06
C ARG A 44 -14.28 14.80 14.97
N GLY A 45 -15.55 15.07 14.64
CA GLY A 45 -16.72 14.56 15.38
C GLY A 45 -17.25 13.24 14.83
N THR A 46 -16.66 12.70 13.77
CA THR A 46 -17.07 11.42 13.18
C THR A 46 -16.96 10.30 14.20
N GLN A 47 -18.07 9.56 14.36
CA GLN A 47 -18.11 8.42 15.27
C GLN A 47 -17.78 7.13 14.49
N TRP A 48 -16.77 6.44 14.97
CA TRP A 48 -16.36 5.14 14.45
C TRP A 48 -16.90 4.03 15.34
N LYS A 49 -17.69 3.13 14.79
CA LYS A 49 -18.24 1.97 15.50
C LYS A 49 -17.29 0.78 15.33
N PRO A 50 -16.83 0.13 16.42
CA PRO A 50 -16.01 -1.07 16.32
C PRO A 50 -16.85 -2.22 15.76
N ILE A 51 -16.30 -2.93 14.76
CA ILE A 51 -16.90 -4.13 14.17
C ILE A 51 -16.18 -5.37 14.71
N SER A 52 -14.86 -5.39 14.69
CA SER A 52 -14.07 -6.49 15.23
C SER A 52 -12.64 -6.07 15.57
N ALA A 53 -11.98 -6.89 16.39
CA ALA A 53 -10.55 -6.84 16.66
C ALA A 53 -10.02 -8.29 16.55
N VAL A 54 -9.16 -8.54 15.57
CA VAL A 54 -8.66 -9.89 15.25
C VAL A 54 -7.16 -9.91 15.53
N PRO A 55 -6.69 -10.66 16.55
CA PRO A 55 -5.26 -10.84 16.78
C PRO A 55 -4.59 -11.50 15.55
N ILE A 56 -3.42 -11.02 15.19
CA ILE A 56 -2.59 -11.67 14.16
C ILE A 56 -1.78 -12.79 14.82
N ASN A 57 -1.81 -13.98 14.22
CA ASN A 57 -1.32 -15.21 14.83
C ASN A 57 0.18 -15.48 14.59
N PHE A 58 0.94 -14.48 14.17
CA PHE A 58 2.39 -14.52 13.95
C PHE A 58 3.01 -13.14 14.22
N LEU A 59 4.34 -13.04 14.23
CA LEU A 59 5.04 -11.76 14.40
C LEU A 59 4.96 -10.94 13.11
N THR A 60 4.32 -9.78 13.20
CA THR A 60 4.18 -8.86 12.07
C THR A 60 5.35 -7.90 11.92
N HIS A 61 6.27 -7.89 12.89
CA HIS A 61 7.39 -6.94 12.96
C HIS A 61 6.89 -5.49 12.97
N HIS A 62 7.33 -4.65 12.02
CA HIS A 62 6.90 -3.26 11.91
C HIS A 62 6.10 -3.05 10.59
N PRO A 63 4.76 -3.18 10.63
CA PRO A 63 3.91 -3.03 9.44
C PRO A 63 3.95 -1.62 8.88
N GLN A 64 3.93 -1.49 7.54
CA GLN A 64 4.07 -0.20 6.86
C GLN A 64 2.95 0.11 5.88
N GLY A 65 2.50 -0.86 5.10
CA GLY A 65 1.45 -0.70 4.10
C GLY A 65 0.50 -1.89 4.09
N MET A 66 -0.78 -1.65 3.77
CA MET A 66 -1.78 -2.70 3.70
C MET A 66 -2.72 -2.50 2.52
N VAL A 67 -3.02 -3.57 1.79
CA VAL A 67 -4.13 -3.63 0.83
C VAL A 67 -5.00 -4.85 1.12
N LYS A 68 -6.31 -4.73 0.87
CA LYS A 68 -7.28 -5.81 0.96
C LYS A 68 -7.77 -6.18 -0.44
N ILE A 69 -7.70 -7.45 -0.78
CA ILE A 69 -8.17 -8.01 -2.06
C ILE A 69 -9.13 -9.16 -1.71
N GLY A 70 -10.42 -8.98 -1.97
CA GLY A 70 -11.44 -9.92 -1.47
C GLY A 70 -11.36 -10.07 0.04
N ASP A 71 -11.26 -11.29 0.54
CA ASP A 71 -11.11 -11.62 1.98
C ASP A 71 -9.65 -11.89 2.37
N THR A 72 -8.71 -11.26 1.71
CA THR A 72 -7.28 -11.41 1.96
C THR A 72 -6.63 -10.05 2.14
N LEU A 73 -5.78 -9.93 3.16
CA LEU A 73 -4.94 -8.77 3.39
C LEU A 73 -3.51 -9.04 2.90
N PHE A 74 -2.89 -8.03 2.33
CA PHE A 74 -1.46 -8.01 2.03
C PHE A 74 -0.84 -6.88 2.85
N VAL A 75 0.19 -7.19 3.61
CA VAL A 75 0.83 -6.25 4.54
C VAL A 75 2.33 -6.23 4.28
N SER A 76 2.86 -5.08 3.88
CA SER A 76 4.30 -4.86 3.85
C SER A 76 4.82 -4.60 5.27
N SER A 77 5.96 -5.16 5.59
CA SER A 77 6.54 -5.03 6.93
C SER A 77 8.05 -5.15 6.92
N VAL A 78 8.71 -4.65 7.94
CA VAL A 78 10.15 -4.77 8.12
C VAL A 78 10.49 -5.44 9.45
N GLU A 79 11.27 -6.53 9.40
CA GLU A 79 11.99 -7.07 10.54
C GLU A 79 13.28 -6.29 10.75
N ILE A 80 13.37 -5.48 11.77
CA ILE A 80 14.57 -4.71 12.10
C ILE A 80 15.51 -5.58 12.95
N GLN A 81 16.58 -6.08 12.33
CA GLN A 81 17.59 -6.92 13.00
C GLN A 81 18.66 -6.07 13.70
N GLN A 82 19.01 -4.92 13.12
CA GLN A 82 19.91 -3.93 13.69
C GLN A 82 19.31 -2.53 13.48
N PRO A 83 18.89 -1.83 14.54
CA PRO A 83 18.40 -0.46 14.44
C PRO A 83 19.43 0.48 13.82
N THR A 84 18.96 1.45 13.04
CA THR A 84 19.82 2.53 12.50
C THR A 84 20.39 3.38 13.64
N LYS A 85 21.64 3.82 13.50
CA LYS A 85 22.30 4.72 14.45
C LYS A 85 22.55 6.07 13.79
N ARG A 86 22.09 7.15 14.45
CA ARG A 86 22.37 8.51 14.00
C ARG A 86 23.85 8.85 14.16
N PHE A 87 24.38 9.52 13.17
CA PHE A 87 25.73 10.06 13.24
C PHE A 87 25.74 11.40 14.01
N PRO A 88 26.79 11.72 14.77
CA PRO A 88 26.93 13.04 15.40
C PRO A 88 26.99 14.20 14.38
N GLN A 89 27.54 13.92 13.21
CA GLN A 89 27.56 14.80 12.02
C GLN A 89 27.29 13.93 10.79
N PRO A 90 26.63 14.45 9.74
CA PRO A 90 26.38 13.67 8.54
C PRO A 90 27.66 13.06 7.95
N VAL A 91 27.57 11.82 7.50
CA VAL A 91 28.64 11.06 6.82
C VAL A 91 28.13 10.74 5.41
N ASP A 92 28.87 11.13 4.39
CA ASP A 92 28.50 10.95 2.97
C ASP A 92 27.10 11.48 2.63
N GLY A 93 26.66 12.54 3.31
CA GLY A 93 25.34 13.13 3.13
C GLY A 93 24.19 12.46 3.90
N TYR A 94 24.48 11.41 4.68
CA TYR A 94 23.48 10.71 5.49
C TYR A 94 23.56 11.11 6.97
N ASP A 95 22.39 11.18 7.62
CA ASP A 95 22.27 11.48 9.07
C ASP A 95 22.45 10.24 9.96
N ARG A 96 22.43 9.04 9.37
CA ARG A 96 22.50 7.74 10.05
C ARG A 96 23.05 6.64 9.16
N ASP A 97 23.45 5.53 9.77
CA ASP A 97 23.76 4.30 9.04
C ASP A 97 22.48 3.63 8.48
N THR A 98 22.64 2.53 7.78
CA THR A 98 21.50 1.80 7.20
C THR A 98 20.83 0.86 8.20
N GLY A 99 21.48 0.50 9.32
CA GLY A 99 21.06 -0.65 10.08
C GLY A 99 21.08 -1.95 9.27
N ALA A 100 20.32 -2.93 9.71
CA ALA A 100 20.08 -4.18 8.98
C ALA A 100 18.67 -4.73 9.28
N GLY A 101 18.06 -5.40 8.32
CA GLY A 101 16.74 -5.98 8.48
C GLY A 101 16.32 -6.84 7.29
N VAL A 102 15.08 -7.30 7.32
CA VAL A 102 14.43 -8.08 6.26
C VAL A 102 13.08 -7.44 5.92
N GLY A 103 12.87 -7.19 4.64
CA GLY A 103 11.59 -6.70 4.14
C GLY A 103 10.64 -7.85 3.82
N HIS A 104 9.41 -7.76 4.27
CA HIS A 104 8.37 -8.77 4.06
C HIS A 104 7.18 -8.20 3.29
N LEU A 105 6.50 -9.05 2.53
CA LEU A 105 5.12 -8.87 2.13
C LEU A 105 4.34 -10.11 2.57
N PHE A 106 3.54 -9.93 3.60
CA PHE A 106 2.68 -10.97 4.15
C PHE A 106 1.35 -11.04 3.38
N LYS A 107 0.85 -12.25 3.13
CA LYS A 107 -0.52 -12.54 2.70
C LYS A 107 -1.25 -13.17 3.88
N ILE A 108 -2.36 -12.57 4.34
CA ILE A 108 -3.01 -12.86 5.62
C ILE A 108 -4.51 -13.08 5.39
N ASP A 109 -5.11 -14.10 6.02
CA ASP A 109 -6.56 -14.26 6.01
C ASP A 109 -7.26 -13.30 7.01
N MET A 110 -8.58 -13.14 6.88
CA MET A 110 -9.36 -12.28 7.79
C MET A 110 -9.48 -12.84 9.23
N LYS A 111 -8.88 -14.01 9.52
CA LYS A 111 -8.78 -14.58 10.88
C LYS A 111 -7.41 -14.35 11.51
N GLY A 112 -6.52 -13.61 10.81
CA GLY A 112 -5.17 -13.29 11.28
C GLY A 112 -4.13 -14.38 11.05
N ASN A 113 -4.40 -15.38 10.21
CA ASN A 113 -3.44 -16.43 9.90
C ASN A 113 -2.59 -16.06 8.69
N LEU A 114 -1.29 -16.37 8.76
CA LEU A 114 -0.37 -16.22 7.65
C LEU A 114 -0.69 -17.26 6.54
N ILE A 115 -0.94 -16.77 5.32
CA ILE A 115 -1.11 -17.62 4.13
C ILE A 115 0.20 -17.76 3.38
N ALA A 116 0.93 -16.65 3.21
CA ALA A 116 2.24 -16.62 2.54
C ALA A 116 3.07 -15.44 3.04
N ASP A 117 4.38 -15.57 2.89
CA ASP A 117 5.38 -14.54 3.15
C ASP A 117 6.42 -14.55 2.04
N ILE A 118 6.73 -13.40 1.48
CA ILE A 118 7.86 -13.23 0.57
C ILE A 118 8.80 -12.14 1.08
N THR A 119 10.09 -12.39 0.92
CA THR A 119 11.12 -11.40 1.22
C THR A 119 11.34 -10.47 0.04
N LEU A 120 11.38 -9.16 0.31
CA LEU A 120 11.64 -8.11 -0.68
C LEU A 120 12.84 -7.26 -0.27
N GLY A 121 13.58 -6.79 -1.27
CA GLY A 121 14.78 -5.98 -1.07
C GLY A 121 16.08 -6.77 -1.21
N GLU A 122 17.20 -6.10 -1.00
CA GLU A 122 18.55 -6.68 -1.06
C GLU A 122 19.54 -5.85 -0.24
N GLY A 123 20.49 -6.49 0.42
CA GLY A 123 21.55 -5.82 1.15
C GLY A 123 21.03 -4.80 2.17
N THR A 124 21.33 -3.51 1.94
CA THR A 124 20.89 -2.41 2.81
C THR A 124 19.49 -1.87 2.45
N ILE A 125 18.89 -2.34 1.35
CA ILE A 125 17.54 -1.95 0.91
C ILE A 125 16.58 -3.03 1.41
N TYR A 126 16.02 -2.83 2.60
CA TYR A 126 15.22 -3.86 3.29
C TYR A 126 13.94 -3.32 3.94
N HIS A 127 13.66 -2.02 3.80
CA HIS A 127 12.53 -1.36 4.47
C HIS A 127 11.40 -1.14 3.45
N PRO A 128 10.40 -2.04 3.36
CA PRO A 128 9.21 -1.81 2.58
C PRO A 128 8.42 -0.63 3.17
N GLY A 129 7.73 0.11 2.32
CA GLY A 129 6.86 1.21 2.72
C GLY A 129 5.39 0.94 2.44
N GLY A 130 4.59 2.02 2.34
CA GLY A 130 3.18 1.98 1.96
C GLY A 130 2.98 1.40 0.57
N ILE A 131 1.94 0.58 0.40
CA ILE A 131 1.67 -0.20 -0.82
C ILE A 131 0.32 0.17 -1.42
N ASP A 132 0.16 -0.02 -2.73
CA ASP A 132 -1.11 0.20 -3.42
C ASP A 132 -1.44 -0.98 -4.35
N TYR A 133 -2.73 -1.23 -4.57
CA TYR A 133 -3.22 -2.26 -5.49
C TYR A 133 -3.94 -1.59 -6.66
N ASP A 134 -3.51 -1.90 -7.89
CA ASP A 134 -4.01 -1.27 -9.11
C ASP A 134 -5.14 -2.04 -9.81
N GLY A 135 -5.68 -3.07 -9.15
CA GLY A 135 -6.67 -3.99 -9.73
C GLY A 135 -6.04 -5.25 -10.32
N LYS A 136 -4.70 -5.27 -10.46
CA LYS A 136 -3.96 -6.41 -11.00
C LYS A 136 -2.73 -6.76 -10.17
N TYR A 137 -1.93 -5.76 -9.81
CA TYR A 137 -0.67 -5.93 -9.08
C TYR A 137 -0.64 -5.08 -7.81
N ILE A 138 0.09 -5.56 -6.82
CA ILE A 138 0.46 -4.77 -5.65
C ILE A 138 1.80 -4.10 -5.93
N TRP A 139 1.86 -2.78 -5.81
CA TRP A 139 3.08 -2.00 -5.93
C TRP A 139 3.71 -1.82 -4.57
N VAL A 140 4.98 -2.17 -4.45
CA VAL A 140 5.71 -2.20 -3.18
C VAL A 140 7.05 -1.48 -3.33
N PRO A 141 7.25 -0.34 -2.67
CA PRO A 141 8.56 0.28 -2.56
C PRO A 141 9.34 -0.38 -1.45
N VAL A 142 10.63 -0.61 -1.64
CA VAL A 142 11.56 -1.06 -0.59
C VAL A 142 12.76 -0.14 -0.59
N ALA A 143 13.06 0.50 0.54
CA ALA A 143 14.11 1.51 0.64
C ALA A 143 15.21 1.13 1.64
N GLU A 144 16.34 1.86 1.66
CA GLU A 144 17.21 1.89 2.83
C GLU A 144 16.50 2.64 3.96
N TYR A 145 16.67 2.23 5.21
CA TYR A 145 16.00 2.85 6.35
C TYR A 145 16.67 4.17 6.79
N ARG A 146 16.81 5.07 5.83
CA ARG A 146 17.36 6.43 6.02
C ARG A 146 16.91 7.38 4.91
N PRO A 147 16.80 8.70 5.17
CA PRO A 147 16.44 9.68 4.14
C PRO A 147 17.51 9.84 3.08
N ASN A 148 17.14 10.38 1.91
CA ASN A 148 18.03 10.69 0.78
C ASN A 148 18.85 9.49 0.28
N SER A 149 18.30 8.30 0.37
CA SER A 149 18.99 7.04 0.10
C SER A 149 18.62 6.47 -1.29
N ARG A 150 18.16 5.26 -1.34
CA ARG A 150 17.78 4.57 -2.58
C ARG A 150 16.69 3.55 -2.32
N SER A 151 15.93 3.24 -3.37
CA SER A 151 14.81 2.32 -3.31
C SER A 151 14.76 1.40 -4.53
N ILE A 152 14.13 0.24 -4.34
CA ILE A 152 13.69 -0.66 -5.39
C ILE A 152 12.17 -0.66 -5.37
N ILE A 153 11.55 -0.51 -6.52
CA ILE A 153 10.10 -0.57 -6.68
C ILE A 153 9.75 -1.91 -7.30
N TYR A 154 8.94 -2.68 -6.61
CA TYR A 154 8.44 -3.98 -7.03
C TYR A 154 6.98 -3.90 -7.45
N ARG A 155 6.61 -4.85 -8.33
CA ARG A 155 5.25 -5.22 -8.65
C ARG A 155 5.04 -6.68 -8.26
N VAL A 156 4.03 -6.96 -7.46
CA VAL A 156 3.77 -8.32 -6.94
C VAL A 156 2.40 -8.78 -7.45
N ASP A 157 2.37 -9.97 -8.03
CA ASP A 157 1.14 -10.66 -8.38
C ASP A 157 0.49 -11.22 -7.11
N PRO A 158 -0.74 -10.81 -6.73
CA PRO A 158 -1.35 -11.21 -5.46
C PRO A 158 -1.75 -12.69 -5.40
N GLU A 159 -1.95 -13.35 -6.55
CA GLU A 159 -2.32 -14.77 -6.59
C GLU A 159 -1.09 -15.65 -6.35
N THR A 160 -0.01 -15.36 -7.07
CA THR A 160 1.20 -16.19 -7.06
C THR A 160 2.26 -15.73 -6.07
N MET A 161 2.12 -14.55 -5.49
CA MET A 161 3.12 -13.86 -4.66
C MET A 161 4.46 -13.64 -5.37
N LYS A 162 4.47 -13.69 -6.71
CA LYS A 162 5.69 -13.46 -7.50
C LYS A 162 5.98 -11.97 -7.59
N ALA A 163 7.15 -11.57 -7.10
CA ALA A 163 7.65 -10.20 -7.21
C ALA A 163 8.46 -10.00 -8.49
N GLU A 164 8.30 -8.84 -9.12
CA GLU A 164 9.09 -8.36 -10.24
C GLU A 164 9.68 -6.99 -9.90
N GLU A 165 10.99 -6.83 -10.02
CA GLU A 165 11.64 -5.53 -9.91
C GLU A 165 11.29 -4.68 -11.13
N MET A 166 10.65 -3.54 -10.91
CA MET A 166 10.24 -2.63 -11.98
C MET A 166 11.32 -1.59 -12.27
N PHE A 167 11.86 -0.96 -11.23
CA PHE A 167 12.95 0.01 -11.35
C PHE A 167 13.58 0.32 -10.00
N ARG A 168 14.73 1.00 -10.05
CA ARG A 168 15.44 1.57 -8.90
C ARG A 168 15.40 3.08 -8.94
N PHE A 169 15.39 3.69 -7.77
CA PHE A 169 15.33 5.14 -7.65
C PHE A 169 16.32 5.66 -6.60
N ALA A 170 16.94 6.83 -6.88
CA ALA A 170 18.02 7.40 -6.06
C ALA A 170 17.48 8.30 -4.93
N ASP A 171 16.38 7.91 -4.29
CA ASP A 171 15.90 8.48 -3.04
C ASP A 171 15.13 7.42 -2.26
N HIS A 172 14.86 7.68 -0.96
CA HIS A 172 13.97 6.88 -0.14
C HIS A 172 12.52 7.08 -0.61
N VAL A 173 11.91 6.03 -1.13
CA VAL A 173 10.49 5.97 -1.46
C VAL A 173 9.79 5.18 -0.38
N GLY A 174 9.07 5.87 0.51
CA GLY A 174 8.36 5.31 1.66
C GLY A 174 6.92 4.90 1.38
N GLY A 175 6.41 5.15 0.17
CA GLY A 175 5.09 4.74 -0.28
C GLY A 175 4.93 4.95 -1.76
N VAL A 176 4.07 4.14 -2.41
CA VAL A 176 3.75 4.29 -3.85
C VAL A 176 2.26 4.20 -4.07
N VAL A 177 1.77 4.93 -5.08
CA VAL A 177 0.38 4.96 -5.52
C VAL A 177 0.32 4.88 -7.04
N HIS A 178 -0.47 3.95 -7.60
CA HIS A 178 -0.62 3.82 -9.05
C HIS A 178 -1.90 4.49 -9.52
N ASN A 179 -1.76 5.65 -10.19
CA ASN A 179 -2.88 6.26 -10.92
C ASN A 179 -3.11 5.49 -12.22
N THR A 180 -4.11 4.63 -12.21
CA THR A 180 -4.46 3.77 -13.35
C THR A 180 -5.11 4.52 -14.50
N GLU A 181 -5.67 5.71 -14.27
CA GLU A 181 -6.34 6.53 -15.28
C GLU A 181 -5.34 7.17 -16.27
N ASP A 182 -4.22 7.66 -15.77
CA ASP A 182 -3.19 8.32 -16.59
C ASP A 182 -1.89 7.51 -16.72
N LYS A 183 -1.87 6.28 -16.19
CA LYS A 183 -0.73 5.37 -16.21
C LYS A 183 0.52 5.99 -15.60
N SER A 184 0.37 6.60 -14.42
CA SER A 184 1.50 7.14 -13.66
C SER A 184 1.61 6.51 -12.29
N LEU A 185 2.85 6.27 -11.86
CA LEU A 185 3.16 5.87 -10.49
C LEU A 185 3.62 7.11 -9.73
N HIS A 186 3.12 7.26 -8.51
CA HIS A 186 3.48 8.34 -7.62
C HIS A 186 4.22 7.79 -6.40
N GLY A 187 5.31 8.44 -6.02
CA GLY A 187 6.11 8.08 -4.86
C GLY A 187 6.00 9.13 -3.76
N VAL A 188 6.06 8.66 -2.52
CA VAL A 188 6.12 9.50 -1.32
C VAL A 188 7.45 9.25 -0.64
N SER A 189 8.25 10.31 -0.37
CA SER A 189 9.57 10.16 0.23
C SER A 189 9.52 10.00 1.75
N TRP A 190 10.69 9.82 2.37
CA TRP A 190 10.86 9.83 3.83
C TRP A 190 10.14 11.00 4.50
N GLY A 191 9.34 10.71 5.55
CA GLY A 191 8.54 11.69 6.25
C GLY A 191 7.56 12.45 5.35
N SER A 192 7.21 11.88 4.21
CA SER A 192 6.30 12.45 3.19
C SER A 192 6.66 13.87 2.73
N ARG A 193 7.94 14.27 2.78
CA ARG A 193 8.35 15.65 2.44
C ARG A 193 8.42 15.93 0.96
N ARG A 194 8.48 14.89 0.10
CA ARG A 194 8.58 14.99 -1.35
C ARG A 194 7.65 14.00 -2.00
N PHE A 195 7.06 14.40 -3.13
CA PHE A 195 6.33 13.55 -4.05
C PHE A 195 7.13 13.38 -5.33
N TYR A 196 7.01 12.19 -5.94
CA TYR A 196 7.58 11.85 -7.23
C TYR A 196 6.48 11.40 -8.17
N ARG A 197 6.66 11.59 -9.47
CA ARG A 197 5.77 11.08 -10.50
C ARG A 197 6.57 10.44 -11.62
N TRP A 198 6.24 9.18 -11.90
CA TRP A 198 6.80 8.43 -13.01
C TRP A 198 5.70 8.10 -14.01
N SER A 199 5.95 8.39 -15.32
CA SER A 199 5.06 7.96 -16.40
C SER A 199 5.38 6.52 -16.77
N LEU A 200 4.36 5.66 -16.83
CA LEU A 200 4.54 4.25 -17.11
C LEU A 200 4.26 3.94 -18.59
N ASP A 201 5.08 3.09 -19.19
CA ASP A 201 4.82 2.51 -20.51
C ASP A 201 3.76 1.38 -20.43
N ALA A 202 3.46 0.76 -21.58
CA ALA A 202 2.47 -0.32 -21.66
C ALA A 202 2.84 -1.59 -20.85
N SER A 203 4.12 -1.76 -20.51
CA SER A 203 4.61 -2.86 -19.67
C SER A 203 4.57 -2.53 -18.18
N GLY A 204 4.27 -1.26 -17.83
CA GLY A 204 4.29 -0.74 -16.47
C GLY A 204 5.67 -0.27 -16.02
N LYS A 205 6.64 -0.16 -16.93
CA LYS A 205 7.97 0.38 -16.61
C LYS A 205 7.98 1.89 -16.74
N PRO A 206 8.65 2.61 -15.83
CA PRO A 206 8.72 4.06 -15.91
C PRO A 206 9.63 4.51 -17.06
N THR A 207 9.20 5.55 -17.77
CA THR A 207 9.94 6.12 -18.88
C THR A 207 10.94 7.21 -18.45
N ASN A 208 10.84 7.67 -17.21
CA ASN A 208 11.62 8.78 -16.64
C ASN A 208 12.32 8.46 -15.31
N ALA A 209 12.41 7.18 -14.90
CA ALA A 209 13.07 6.80 -13.64
C ALA A 209 14.59 7.04 -13.60
N SER A 210 15.22 7.21 -14.76
CA SER A 210 16.66 7.55 -14.87
C SER A 210 16.95 9.02 -14.62
N GLU A 211 15.93 9.87 -14.50
CA GLU A 211 16.13 11.27 -14.18
C GLU A 211 16.51 11.44 -12.70
N ALA A 212 17.34 12.44 -12.42
CA ALA A 212 17.74 12.75 -11.05
C ALA A 212 16.52 13.13 -10.21
N PRO A 213 16.43 12.67 -8.93
CA PRO A 213 15.30 12.95 -8.04
C PRO A 213 14.94 14.44 -7.95
N GLU A 214 15.92 15.33 -8.02
CA GLU A 214 15.74 16.79 -7.96
C GLU A 214 14.87 17.33 -9.10
N LYS A 215 14.87 16.67 -10.26
CA LYS A 215 14.06 17.06 -11.41
C LYS A 215 12.62 16.56 -11.32
N LEU A 216 12.41 15.44 -10.63
CA LEU A 216 11.11 14.77 -10.53
C LEU A 216 10.32 15.15 -9.28
N ARG A 217 11.00 15.70 -8.26
CA ARG A 217 10.37 15.98 -6.96
C ARG A 217 9.44 17.19 -7.01
N ALA A 218 8.27 17.04 -6.40
CA ALA A 218 7.44 18.13 -5.90
C ALA A 218 7.50 18.14 -4.37
N LEU A 219 7.50 19.34 -3.75
CA LEU A 219 7.51 19.42 -2.29
C LEU A 219 6.10 19.21 -1.74
N ASN A 220 5.98 18.38 -0.70
CA ASN A 220 4.77 18.34 0.09
C ASN A 220 4.72 19.57 1.01
N THR A 221 3.75 20.43 0.80
CA THR A 221 3.54 21.64 1.59
C THR A 221 2.70 21.39 2.85
N SER A 222 2.07 20.22 2.97
CA SER A 222 1.38 19.79 4.18
C SER A 222 2.40 19.29 5.22
N HIS A 223 2.27 19.76 6.45
CA HIS A 223 3.04 19.31 7.59
C HIS A 223 2.13 18.74 8.69
N TYR A 224 0.89 18.39 8.32
CA TYR A 224 -0.07 17.84 9.27
C TYR A 224 0.28 16.38 9.61
N LEU A 225 0.52 15.54 8.59
CA LEU A 225 0.86 14.14 8.78
C LEU A 225 2.19 13.77 8.10
N ASP A 226 2.94 12.88 8.74
CA ASP A 226 3.92 12.05 8.07
C ASP A 226 3.20 10.78 7.60
N TYR A 227 3.04 10.66 6.26
CA TYR A 227 2.26 9.56 5.67
C TYR A 227 2.98 8.23 5.84
N GLN A 228 2.23 7.26 6.34
CA GLN A 228 2.68 5.88 6.48
C GLN A 228 2.22 5.04 5.29
N ASP A 229 0.98 5.25 4.84
CA ASP A 229 0.40 4.46 3.77
C ASP A 229 -0.54 5.33 2.91
N CYS A 230 -0.48 5.18 1.59
CA CYS A 230 -1.31 5.93 0.65
C CYS A 230 -1.95 5.00 -0.37
N LYS A 231 -3.16 5.33 -0.84
CA LYS A 231 -3.94 4.55 -1.81
C LYS A 231 -4.48 5.44 -2.92
N TYR A 232 -4.47 4.96 -4.14
CA TYR A 232 -5.20 5.62 -5.23
C TYR A 232 -6.71 5.53 -4.99
N VAL A 233 -7.39 6.67 -5.05
CA VAL A 233 -8.84 6.78 -4.80
C VAL A 233 -9.58 7.50 -5.92
N GLY A 234 -9.17 7.28 -7.17
CA GLY A 234 -9.81 7.83 -8.38
C GLY A 234 -9.61 9.33 -8.60
N LYS A 235 -9.89 9.80 -9.81
CA LYS A 235 -9.84 11.21 -10.24
C LYS A 235 -8.54 11.91 -9.87
N SER A 236 -7.41 11.24 -10.12
CA SER A 236 -6.06 11.73 -9.77
C SER A 236 -5.95 12.16 -8.30
N ARG A 237 -6.49 11.38 -7.36
CA ARG A 237 -6.42 11.60 -5.92
C ARG A 237 -5.78 10.40 -5.23
N MET A 238 -5.07 10.65 -4.15
CA MET A 238 -4.64 9.62 -3.20
C MET A 238 -5.18 9.92 -1.80
N LEU A 239 -5.53 8.86 -1.08
CA LEU A 239 -5.87 8.90 0.33
C LEU A 239 -4.67 8.40 1.12
N CYS A 240 -4.10 9.23 1.96
CA CYS A 240 -2.98 8.90 2.82
C CYS A 240 -3.41 8.85 4.28
N SER A 241 -2.96 7.83 4.99
CA SER A 241 -2.99 7.73 6.45
C SER A 241 -1.61 8.04 7.02
N GLY A 242 -1.57 8.51 8.25
CA GLY A 242 -0.30 8.82 8.88
C GLY A 242 -0.48 9.38 10.28
N VAL A 243 0.63 9.85 10.84
CA VAL A 243 0.69 10.38 12.20
C VAL A 243 1.46 11.69 12.21
N THR A 244 1.05 12.61 13.08
CA THR A 244 1.88 13.72 13.51
C THR A 244 2.38 13.47 14.93
N GLU A 245 3.66 13.72 15.17
CA GLU A 245 4.26 13.64 16.50
C GLU A 245 4.70 15.04 16.92
N MET A 246 4.23 15.45 18.06
CA MET A 246 4.58 16.75 18.68
C MET A 246 5.18 16.54 20.05
N ARG A 247 6.13 17.39 20.41
CA ARG A 247 6.75 17.43 21.74
C ARG A 247 6.73 18.86 22.24
N VAL A 248 6.34 19.06 23.51
CA VAL A 248 6.36 20.38 24.16
C VAL A 248 7.80 20.88 24.34
N THR A 249 8.71 19.94 24.66
CA THR A 249 10.16 20.16 24.70
C THR A 249 10.86 18.94 24.08
N PRO A 250 12.11 19.05 23.64
CA PRO A 250 12.84 17.91 23.03
C PRO A 250 12.80 16.64 23.88
N ASP A 251 12.82 16.77 25.19
CA ASP A 251 12.87 15.65 26.16
C ASP A 251 11.47 15.22 26.65
N ALA A 252 10.41 15.94 26.28
CA ALA A 252 9.05 15.57 26.67
C ALA A 252 8.57 14.30 25.95
N ALA A 253 7.66 13.56 26.62
CA ALA A 253 6.95 12.48 25.96
C ALA A 253 6.20 13.00 24.71
N PRO A 254 6.21 12.27 23.58
CA PRO A 254 5.51 12.70 22.38
C PRO A 254 3.99 12.64 22.59
N PHE A 255 3.31 13.64 22.04
CA PHE A 255 1.89 13.56 21.74
C PHE A 255 1.74 13.17 20.28
N ARG A 256 0.98 12.12 20.02
CA ARG A 256 0.69 11.64 18.66
C ARG A 256 -0.77 11.81 18.32
N LEU A 257 -1.02 12.22 17.08
CA LEU A 257 -2.34 12.35 16.52
C LEU A 257 -2.35 11.74 15.14
N GLY A 258 -3.15 10.71 14.96
CA GLY A 258 -3.40 10.08 13.67
C GLY A 258 -4.39 10.83 12.81
N GLY A 259 -4.36 10.59 11.50
CA GLY A 259 -5.26 11.26 10.59
C GLY A 259 -5.24 10.73 9.17
N LEU A 260 -6.04 11.39 8.35
CA LEU A 260 -6.21 11.13 6.92
C LEU A 260 -6.04 12.41 6.12
N ASP A 261 -5.29 12.33 5.03
CA ASP A 261 -5.17 13.38 4.02
C ASP A 261 -5.66 12.86 2.67
N LEU A 262 -6.59 13.57 2.05
CA LEU A 262 -6.92 13.39 0.64
C LEU A 262 -6.06 14.38 -0.16
N VAL A 263 -5.24 13.85 -1.08
CA VAL A 263 -4.21 14.63 -1.77
C VAL A 263 -4.41 14.57 -3.28
N SER A 264 -4.26 15.69 -3.96
CA SER A 264 -4.24 15.78 -5.42
C SER A 264 -2.94 15.22 -5.98
N LEU A 265 -3.00 14.26 -6.89
CA LEU A 265 -1.83 13.73 -7.58
C LEU A 265 -1.31 14.68 -8.67
N ALA A 266 -2.10 15.68 -9.07
CA ALA A 266 -1.70 16.64 -10.09
C ALA A 266 -0.66 17.63 -9.57
N ASP A 267 -0.76 18.04 -8.30
CA ASP A 267 0.07 19.10 -7.71
C ASP A 267 0.53 18.84 -6.27
N GLY A 268 0.18 17.67 -5.68
CA GLY A 268 0.55 17.30 -4.32
C GLY A 268 -0.19 18.09 -3.24
N ARG A 269 -1.21 18.86 -3.59
CA ARG A 269 -1.93 19.71 -2.64
C ARG A 269 -2.93 18.89 -1.83
N PRO A 270 -3.03 19.07 -0.50
CA PRO A 270 -4.10 18.48 0.30
C PRO A 270 -5.46 19.07 -0.12
N LEU A 271 -6.40 18.19 -0.45
CA LEU A 271 -7.79 18.53 -0.78
C LEU A 271 -8.68 18.50 0.45
N PHE A 272 -8.36 17.60 1.38
CA PHE A 272 -9.08 17.43 2.63
C PHE A 272 -8.17 16.79 3.68
N GLN A 273 -8.30 17.21 4.94
CA GLN A 273 -7.52 16.69 6.06
C GLN A 273 -8.44 16.52 7.28
N THR A 274 -8.32 15.39 7.98
CA THR A 274 -9.10 15.13 9.19
C THR A 274 -8.35 14.25 10.19
N PRO A 275 -8.40 14.53 11.50
CA PRO A 275 -7.89 13.60 12.50
C PRO A 275 -8.77 12.34 12.57
N VAL A 276 -8.14 11.22 12.89
CA VAL A 276 -8.80 9.97 13.27
C VAL A 276 -8.61 9.79 14.77
N LEU A 277 -9.68 10.06 15.54
CA LEU A 277 -9.64 10.04 17.01
C LEU A 277 -9.93 8.63 17.53
N LEU A 278 -9.10 7.67 17.12
CA LEU A 278 -9.15 6.28 17.53
C LEU A 278 -7.78 5.82 18.01
N TRP A 279 -7.75 5.09 19.11
CA TRP A 279 -6.54 4.49 19.68
C TRP A 279 -6.78 3.02 20.00
N ALA A 280 -5.76 2.20 19.80
CA ALA A 280 -5.71 0.83 20.27
C ALA A 280 -5.63 0.79 21.81
N ALA A 281 -5.88 -0.39 22.39
CA ALA A 281 -5.72 -0.59 23.84
C ALA A 281 -4.28 -0.35 24.31
N SER A 282 -3.30 -0.50 23.43
CA SER A 282 -1.89 -0.17 23.64
C SER A 282 -1.61 1.33 23.77
N GLY A 283 -2.59 2.20 23.44
CA GLY A 283 -2.41 3.66 23.36
C GLY A 283 -1.86 4.14 22.02
N MET A 284 -1.61 3.24 21.07
CA MET A 284 -1.17 3.59 19.72
C MET A 284 -2.36 4.19 18.94
N ASP A 285 -2.14 5.29 18.22
CA ASP A 285 -3.17 5.81 17.31
C ASP A 285 -3.38 4.86 16.12
N MET A 286 -4.63 4.77 15.63
CA MET A 286 -5.01 3.76 14.64
C MET A 286 -4.36 3.96 13.27
N THR A 287 -3.87 5.15 12.95
CA THR A 287 -3.21 5.43 11.66
C THR A 287 -1.68 5.50 11.78
N HIS A 288 -1.13 4.99 12.89
CA HIS A 288 0.32 4.93 13.13
C HIS A 288 1.05 4.05 12.12
N ASN A 289 0.48 2.90 11.84
CA ASN A 289 0.92 1.90 10.86
C ASN A 289 -0.16 1.74 9.77
N PRO A 290 -0.16 0.69 8.94
CA PRO A 290 -0.95 0.66 7.72
C PRO A 290 -2.46 0.74 7.95
N VAL A 291 -3.11 1.37 6.98
CA VAL A 291 -4.57 1.51 6.94
C VAL A 291 -5.10 1.14 5.56
N TRP A 292 -6.18 0.38 5.55
CA TRP A 292 -7.02 0.20 4.37
C TRP A 292 -8.42 0.74 4.63
N MET A 293 -9.01 1.37 3.63
CA MET A 293 -10.40 1.85 3.70
C MET A 293 -11.17 1.45 2.44
N GLU A 294 -12.44 1.15 2.63
CA GLU A 294 -13.37 0.87 1.54
C GLU A 294 -14.72 1.53 1.80
N ALA A 295 -15.42 1.88 0.72
CA ALA A 295 -16.81 2.30 0.82
C ALA A 295 -17.67 1.09 1.24
N SER A 296 -18.58 1.28 2.19
CA SER A 296 -19.55 0.28 2.65
C SER A 296 -20.98 0.79 2.47
N ASP A 297 -21.97 -0.07 2.62
CA ASP A 297 -23.39 0.35 2.53
C ASP A 297 -23.73 1.46 3.55
N ALA A 298 -23.13 1.40 4.73
CA ALA A 298 -23.34 2.39 5.80
C ALA A 298 -22.51 3.67 5.60
N GLY A 299 -21.36 3.58 4.95
CA GLY A 299 -20.44 4.71 4.81
C GLY A 299 -19.03 4.29 4.46
N ILE A 300 -18.11 4.29 5.44
CA ILE A 300 -16.72 3.87 5.27
C ILE A 300 -16.43 2.76 6.27
N ARG A 301 -15.79 1.69 5.80
CA ARG A 301 -15.17 0.68 6.65
C ARG A 301 -13.66 0.84 6.61
N GLY A 302 -13.06 0.97 7.80
CA GLY A 302 -11.62 1.11 7.99
C GLY A 302 -11.04 -0.15 8.62
N TYR A 303 -9.87 -0.55 8.15
CA TYR A 303 -9.04 -1.66 8.64
C TYR A 303 -7.72 -1.05 9.11
N PHE A 304 -7.35 -1.31 10.36
CA PHE A 304 -6.19 -0.67 11.00
C PHE A 304 -5.33 -1.74 11.66
N MET A 305 -4.02 -1.59 11.56
CA MET A 305 -3.05 -2.48 12.20
C MET A 305 -1.94 -1.64 12.86
N PRO A 306 -2.24 -0.93 13.96
CA PRO A 306 -1.35 0.10 14.51
C PRO A 306 -0.15 -0.43 15.29
N GLU A 307 -0.19 -1.69 15.79
CA GLU A 307 0.86 -2.21 16.65
C GLU A 307 1.95 -2.92 15.87
N ASP A 308 3.17 -2.89 16.43
CA ASP A 308 4.31 -3.68 15.98
C ASP A 308 4.29 -5.09 16.60
N ASP A 309 4.99 -6.04 15.99
CA ASP A 309 5.23 -7.41 16.43
C ASP A 309 3.93 -8.22 16.67
N LYS A 310 3.19 -7.88 17.70
CA LYS A 310 1.93 -8.54 18.10
C LYS A 310 0.75 -7.68 17.69
N SER A 311 0.57 -7.53 16.39
CA SER A 311 -0.48 -6.69 15.84
C SER A 311 -1.89 -7.27 16.03
N THR A 312 -2.85 -6.37 16.07
CA THR A 312 -4.28 -6.68 15.98
C THR A 312 -4.86 -5.95 14.76
N LEU A 313 -5.63 -6.67 13.96
CA LEU A 313 -6.44 -6.06 12.90
C LEU A 313 -7.73 -5.53 13.53
N TYR A 314 -7.84 -4.21 13.62
CA TYR A 314 -9.06 -3.54 14.06
C TYR A 314 -9.90 -3.16 12.85
N ILE A 315 -11.20 -3.46 12.92
CA ILE A 315 -12.16 -3.08 11.87
C ILE A 315 -13.20 -2.17 12.50
N TYR A 316 -13.34 -0.99 11.91
CA TYR A 316 -14.32 0.02 12.30
C TYR A 316 -15.19 0.42 11.13
N GLU A 317 -16.37 0.92 11.42
CA GLU A 317 -17.27 1.48 10.42
C GLU A 317 -17.80 2.84 10.87
N THR A 318 -18.00 3.76 9.93
CA THR A 318 -18.63 5.04 10.19
C THR A 318 -19.72 5.33 9.17
N GLU A 319 -20.79 5.95 9.63
CA GLU A 319 -21.90 6.36 8.78
C GLU A 319 -21.55 7.69 8.10
N VAL A 320 -21.38 7.63 6.78
CA VAL A 320 -21.17 8.80 5.92
C VAL A 320 -21.91 8.59 4.62
N LYS A 321 -22.83 9.46 4.32
CA LYS A 321 -23.68 9.41 3.11
C LYS A 321 -23.30 10.48 2.10
#